data_3a2f23868a75970ae051f81a7d7391bf
#
_entry.id   3a2f23868a75970ae051f81a7d7391bf
#
_cell.length_a   1.000
_cell.length_b   1.000
_cell.length_c   1.000
_cell.angle_alpha   90.00
_cell.angle_beta   90.00
_cell.angle_gamma   90.00
#
_symmetry.space_group_name_H-M   'P 1'
#
loop_
_entity.id
_entity.type
_entity.pdbx_description
1 polymer ?
#
loop_
_entity_poly.entity_id
_entity_poly.type
_entity_poly.pdbx_seq_one_letter_code
_entity_poly.pdbx_strand_id
1 'polypeptide(L)'
;MRVAAYARYSSDQQRAASLDDQLRNVRHWCQRNGVPEPVAYTDAAISGASDNRPGYRALVADITGGRVDLVVVDDLSRLSRDSSEIGQLLKRVRFAGARLVGASDGVDTARKGHKIDVGLRGLMGEMYLDELADKTHRGLTGRALAGASAGGLPYGYRVAGTGQRTIDPDHAQVVRRIYNMAAAGHTPRQIAAALNADGVPSPRGSSW
;
A
#
# COMPACT_ATOMS: atom_id res chain seq x y z
N MET A 1 -29.79 14.43 7.51
CA MET A 1 -28.88 13.31 7.16
C MET A 1 -27.51 13.90 6.90
N ARG A 2 -26.51 13.46 7.66
CA ARG A 2 -25.10 13.92 7.58
C ARG A 2 -24.33 12.87 6.78
N VAL A 3 -23.78 13.28 5.65
CA VAL A 3 -23.13 12.39 4.69
C VAL A 3 -21.63 12.61 4.70
N ALA A 4 -20.86 11.54 4.72
CA ALA A 4 -19.42 11.53 4.64
C ALA A 4 -18.96 10.80 3.38
N ALA A 5 -17.91 11.30 2.73
CA ALA A 5 -17.19 10.61 1.67
C ALA A 5 -15.77 10.30 2.13
N TYR A 6 -15.23 9.15 1.73
CA TYR A 6 -13.82 8.86 1.93
C TYR A 6 -13.14 8.49 0.61
N ALA A 7 -11.97 9.11 0.38
CA ALA A 7 -11.17 8.85 -0.79
C ALA A 7 -9.67 8.75 -0.42
N ARG A 8 -8.91 7.87 -1.09
CA ARG A 8 -7.46 7.74 -0.90
C ARG A 8 -6.75 7.24 -2.15
N TYR A 9 -5.45 7.52 -2.23
CA TYR A 9 -4.54 6.86 -3.16
C TYR A 9 -3.24 6.41 -2.44
N SER A 10 -2.57 5.39 -2.98
CA SER A 10 -1.50 4.67 -2.29
C SER A 10 -0.08 4.93 -2.79
N SER A 11 0.14 5.73 -3.84
CA SER A 11 1.49 6.00 -4.37
C SER A 11 1.56 7.35 -5.08
N ASP A 12 2.77 7.95 -5.12
CA ASP A 12 3.08 9.21 -5.81
C ASP A 12 2.83 9.16 -7.33
N GLN A 13 2.69 7.96 -7.92
CA GLN A 13 2.33 7.77 -9.33
C GLN A 13 0.82 7.86 -9.58
N GLN A 14 -0.02 7.72 -8.56
CA GLN A 14 -1.46 7.96 -8.64
C GLN A 14 -1.72 9.42 -8.19
N ARG A 15 -1.86 10.31 -9.15
CA ARG A 15 -1.98 11.77 -8.99
C ARG A 15 -3.19 12.17 -8.13
N ALA A 16 -3.16 13.41 -7.62
CA ALA A 16 -4.30 14.09 -6.97
C ALA A 16 -5.62 13.97 -7.78
N ALA A 17 -5.54 13.89 -9.11
CA ALA A 17 -6.66 13.57 -10.00
C ALA A 17 -7.43 12.28 -9.59
N SER A 18 -6.76 11.31 -8.96
CA SER A 18 -7.43 10.08 -8.48
C SER A 18 -8.36 10.33 -7.29
N LEU A 19 -8.07 11.29 -6.40
CA LEU A 19 -8.98 11.67 -5.31
C LEU A 19 -10.20 12.41 -5.86
N ASP A 20 -9.97 13.35 -6.78
CA ASP A 20 -11.04 14.14 -7.40
C ASP A 20 -12.00 13.25 -8.20
N ASP A 21 -11.47 12.24 -8.89
CA ASP A 21 -12.29 11.25 -9.62
C ASP A 21 -13.16 10.42 -8.68
N GLN A 22 -12.58 9.91 -7.57
CA GLN A 22 -13.34 9.18 -6.56
C GLN A 22 -14.44 10.04 -5.93
N LEU A 23 -14.09 11.26 -5.52
CA LEU A 23 -15.05 12.19 -4.92
C LEU A 23 -16.13 12.64 -5.92
N ARG A 24 -15.78 12.79 -7.20
CA ARG A 24 -16.75 13.08 -8.27
C ARG A 24 -17.75 11.94 -8.43
N ASN A 25 -17.30 10.67 -8.44
CA ASN A 25 -18.19 9.52 -8.51
C ASN A 25 -19.12 9.46 -7.30
N VAL A 26 -18.60 9.70 -6.10
CA VAL A 26 -19.40 9.76 -4.87
C VAL A 26 -20.44 10.89 -4.95
N ARG A 27 -20.06 12.12 -5.33
CA ARG A 27 -21.00 13.22 -5.48
C ARG A 27 -22.10 12.92 -6.52
N HIS A 28 -21.72 12.33 -7.64
CA HIS A 28 -22.67 11.91 -8.67
C HIS A 28 -23.65 10.86 -8.16
N TRP A 29 -23.16 9.88 -7.36
CA TRP A 29 -24.04 8.93 -6.70
C TRP A 29 -25.01 9.62 -5.74
N CYS A 30 -24.52 10.56 -4.91
CA CYS A 30 -25.34 11.33 -3.98
C CYS A 30 -26.44 12.11 -4.72
N GLN A 31 -26.09 12.82 -5.80
CA GLN A 31 -27.04 13.59 -6.63
C GLN A 31 -28.13 12.69 -7.20
N ARG A 32 -27.78 11.55 -7.79
CA ARG A 32 -28.75 10.61 -8.38
C ARG A 32 -29.68 9.97 -7.35
N ASN A 33 -29.26 9.88 -6.09
CA ASN A 33 -30.05 9.27 -5.02
C ASN A 33 -30.72 10.30 -4.10
N GLY A 34 -30.69 11.58 -4.43
CA GLY A 34 -31.30 12.65 -3.63
C GLY A 34 -30.65 12.81 -2.25
N VAL A 35 -29.35 12.53 -2.16
CA VAL A 35 -28.57 12.57 -0.92
C VAL A 35 -27.77 13.90 -0.87
N PRO A 36 -27.72 14.60 0.30
CA PRO A 36 -26.93 15.81 0.46
C PRO A 36 -25.45 15.62 0.06
N GLU A 37 -24.79 16.74 -0.29
CA GLU A 37 -23.37 16.72 -0.60
C GLU A 37 -22.56 16.24 0.61
N PRO A 38 -21.62 15.30 0.40
CA PRO A 38 -20.86 14.69 1.50
C PRO A 38 -19.71 15.58 1.98
N VAL A 39 -19.42 15.52 3.27
CA VAL A 39 -18.15 16.01 3.83
C VAL A 39 -17.04 15.03 3.44
N ALA A 40 -15.97 15.53 2.82
CA ALA A 40 -14.88 14.70 2.32
C ALA A 40 -13.80 14.47 3.42
N TYR A 41 -13.43 13.20 3.61
CA TYR A 41 -12.27 12.74 4.36
C TYR A 41 -11.28 12.13 3.38
N THR A 42 -10.01 12.55 3.41
CA THR A 42 -9.04 12.13 2.40
C THR A 42 -7.72 11.74 3.01
N ASP A 43 -7.08 10.72 2.43
CA ASP A 43 -5.70 10.32 2.72
C ASP A 43 -4.91 10.23 1.41
N ALA A 44 -3.98 11.18 1.23
CA ALA A 44 -3.15 11.29 0.03
C ALA A 44 -1.81 10.55 0.24
N ALA A 45 -1.37 9.80 -0.78
CA ALA A 45 -0.09 9.08 -0.80
C ALA A 45 0.12 8.08 0.37
N ILE A 46 -0.97 7.52 0.92
CA ILE A 46 -0.91 6.60 2.06
C ILE A 46 -1.45 5.23 1.64
N SER A 47 -0.64 4.18 1.86
CA SER A 47 -1.04 2.79 1.62
C SER A 47 -2.25 2.40 2.49
N GLY A 48 -3.16 1.58 1.95
CA GLY A 48 -4.28 1.02 2.71
C GLY A 48 -3.88 0.08 3.85
N ALA A 49 -2.62 -0.39 3.83
CA ALA A 49 -2.03 -1.18 4.92
C ALA A 49 -1.31 -0.33 5.98
N SER A 50 -1.30 1.01 5.84
CA SER A 50 -0.65 1.90 6.80
C SER A 50 -1.62 2.32 7.89
N ASP A 51 -1.20 2.24 9.15
CA ASP A 51 -1.95 2.76 10.29
C ASP A 51 -2.01 4.30 10.34
N ASN A 52 -1.19 4.98 9.54
CA ASN A 52 -1.11 6.44 9.50
C ASN A 52 -2.09 7.03 8.46
N ARG A 53 -3.40 6.88 8.71
CA ARG A 53 -4.49 7.42 7.86
C ARG A 53 -5.34 8.41 8.67
N PRO A 54 -4.92 9.68 8.79
CA PRO A 54 -5.62 10.67 9.61
C PRO A 54 -7.06 10.92 9.14
N GLY A 55 -7.31 10.97 7.83
CA GLY A 55 -8.65 11.11 7.27
C GLY A 55 -9.56 9.93 7.61
N TYR A 56 -9.06 8.71 7.47
CA TYR A 56 -9.79 7.50 7.86
C TYR A 56 -10.11 7.48 9.36
N ARG A 57 -9.12 7.83 10.21
CA ARG A 57 -9.33 7.90 11.65
C ARG A 57 -10.38 8.95 12.05
N ALA A 58 -10.36 10.12 11.41
CA ALA A 58 -11.36 11.16 11.63
C ALA A 58 -12.76 10.67 11.21
N LEU A 59 -12.90 10.03 10.04
CA LEU A 59 -14.15 9.43 9.61
C LEU A 59 -14.68 8.41 10.64
N VAL A 60 -13.82 7.48 11.09
CA VAL A 60 -14.21 6.46 12.08
C VAL A 60 -14.64 7.09 13.41
N ALA A 61 -13.94 8.14 13.86
CA ALA A 61 -14.32 8.88 15.08
C ALA A 61 -15.69 9.56 14.91
N ASP A 62 -15.97 10.13 13.74
CA ASP A 62 -17.25 10.79 13.45
C ASP A 62 -18.41 9.78 13.32
N ILE A 63 -18.16 8.61 12.75
CA ILE A 63 -19.12 7.51 12.73
C ILE A 63 -19.43 7.08 14.17
N THR A 64 -18.40 6.78 14.96
CA THR A 64 -18.57 6.27 16.32
C THR A 64 -19.23 7.32 17.23
N GLY A 65 -18.94 8.61 17.00
CA GLY A 65 -19.56 9.73 17.71
C GLY A 65 -20.99 10.06 17.24
N GLY A 66 -21.57 9.26 16.33
CA GLY A 66 -22.92 9.49 15.82
C GLY A 66 -23.05 10.79 15.01
N ARG A 67 -21.96 11.30 14.43
CA ARG A 67 -21.94 12.53 13.61
C ARG A 67 -22.14 12.27 12.11
N VAL A 68 -22.18 11.02 11.70
CA VAL A 68 -22.37 10.57 10.30
C VAL A 68 -23.52 9.59 10.24
N ASP A 69 -24.47 9.83 9.35
CA ASP A 69 -25.65 8.97 9.12
C ASP A 69 -25.43 8.06 7.89
N LEU A 70 -24.63 8.55 6.91
CA LEU A 70 -24.31 7.82 5.67
C LEU A 70 -22.86 8.03 5.29
N VAL A 71 -22.14 6.94 5.04
CA VAL A 71 -20.81 6.94 4.43
C VAL A 71 -20.93 6.48 2.98
N VAL A 72 -20.40 7.24 2.04
CA VAL A 72 -20.33 6.88 0.62
C VAL A 72 -18.86 6.85 0.20
N VAL A 73 -18.44 5.75 -0.38
CA VAL A 73 -17.09 5.57 -0.97
C VAL A 73 -17.22 5.21 -2.44
N ASP A 74 -16.17 5.41 -3.22
CA ASP A 74 -16.17 4.95 -4.60
C ASP A 74 -16.32 3.42 -4.65
N ASP A 75 -15.42 2.70 -3.97
CA ASP A 75 -15.52 1.27 -3.72
C ASP A 75 -14.95 0.93 -2.31
N LEU A 76 -15.27 -0.27 -1.78
CA LEU A 76 -14.82 -0.68 -0.44
C LEU A 76 -13.30 -0.76 -0.30
N SER A 77 -12.55 -0.99 -1.37
CA SER A 77 -11.08 -1.07 -1.33
C SER A 77 -10.44 0.28 -0.98
N ARG A 78 -11.19 1.40 -1.09
CA ARG A 78 -10.76 2.71 -0.61
C ARG A 78 -10.65 2.74 0.91
N LEU A 79 -11.54 2.05 1.61
CA LEU A 79 -11.52 1.97 3.08
C LEU A 79 -10.37 1.08 3.56
N SER A 80 -10.30 -0.15 3.08
CA SER A 80 -9.19 -1.08 3.34
C SER A 80 -9.11 -2.18 2.27
N ARG A 81 -7.93 -2.80 2.16
CA ARG A 81 -7.73 -4.07 1.44
C ARG A 81 -7.82 -5.28 2.36
N ASP A 82 -7.81 -5.04 3.68
CA ASP A 82 -7.92 -6.06 4.71
C ASP A 82 -9.41 -6.30 5.01
N SER A 83 -9.87 -7.53 4.78
CA SER A 83 -11.23 -7.98 5.05
C SER A 83 -11.61 -7.87 6.53
N SER A 84 -10.66 -8.07 7.44
CA SER A 84 -10.85 -7.94 8.89
C SER A 84 -11.13 -6.48 9.28
N GLU A 85 -10.36 -5.53 8.74
CA GLU A 85 -10.57 -4.09 8.98
C GLU A 85 -11.93 -3.63 8.43
N ILE A 86 -12.30 -4.06 7.23
CA ILE A 86 -13.64 -3.82 6.65
C ILE A 86 -14.73 -4.38 7.57
N GLY A 87 -14.55 -5.61 8.07
CA GLY A 87 -15.50 -6.24 9.00
C GLY A 87 -15.67 -5.46 10.30
N GLN A 88 -14.59 -4.94 10.86
CA GLN A 88 -14.62 -4.09 12.05
C GLN A 88 -15.33 -2.76 11.78
N LEU A 89 -15.04 -2.11 10.66
CA LEU A 89 -15.71 -0.87 10.26
C LEU A 89 -17.21 -1.08 10.09
N LEU A 90 -17.65 -2.16 9.44
CA LEU A 90 -19.07 -2.48 9.27
C LEU A 90 -19.80 -2.70 10.62
N LYS A 91 -19.11 -3.30 11.60
CA LYS A 91 -19.65 -3.42 12.97
C LYS A 91 -19.86 -2.03 13.60
N ARG A 92 -18.89 -1.10 13.45
CA ARG A 92 -18.99 0.27 13.98
C ARG A 92 -20.10 1.06 13.28
N VAL A 93 -20.17 0.99 11.94
CA VAL A 93 -21.24 1.63 11.15
C VAL A 93 -22.61 1.16 11.62
N ARG A 94 -22.78 -0.15 11.78
CA ARG A 94 -24.04 -0.73 12.27
C ARG A 94 -24.37 -0.32 13.70
N PHE A 95 -23.38 -0.32 14.59
CA PHE A 95 -23.57 0.08 15.99
C PHE A 95 -23.99 1.55 16.11
N ALA A 96 -23.40 2.42 15.28
CA ALA A 96 -23.75 3.85 15.21
C ALA A 96 -25.10 4.12 14.50
N GLY A 97 -25.77 3.09 13.97
CA GLY A 97 -27.01 3.27 13.17
C GLY A 97 -26.76 3.93 11.82
N ALA A 98 -25.50 4.03 11.36
CA ALA A 98 -25.15 4.61 10.09
C ALA A 98 -25.27 3.59 8.95
N ARG A 99 -25.25 4.08 7.70
CA ARG A 99 -25.26 3.29 6.47
C ARG A 99 -23.93 3.48 5.73
N LEU A 100 -23.45 2.43 5.07
CA LEU A 100 -22.28 2.49 4.19
C LEU A 100 -22.69 2.05 2.78
N VAL A 101 -22.23 2.80 1.77
CA VAL A 101 -22.49 2.54 0.36
C VAL A 101 -21.21 2.66 -0.44
N GLY A 102 -20.98 1.72 -1.35
CA GLY A 102 -19.99 1.80 -2.42
C GLY A 102 -20.67 2.20 -3.74
N ALA A 103 -20.26 3.35 -4.28
CA ALA A 103 -20.91 3.95 -5.44
C ALA A 103 -20.70 3.15 -6.73
N SER A 104 -19.49 2.59 -6.91
CA SER A 104 -19.09 1.84 -8.10
C SER A 104 -19.26 0.32 -7.95
N ASP A 105 -19.12 -0.19 -6.72
CA ASP A 105 -19.19 -1.64 -6.46
C ASP A 105 -20.57 -2.13 -6.02
N GLY A 106 -21.52 -1.21 -5.80
CA GLY A 106 -22.91 -1.51 -5.48
C GLY A 106 -23.14 -2.09 -4.08
N VAL A 107 -22.13 -2.09 -3.21
CA VAL A 107 -22.30 -2.48 -1.81
C VAL A 107 -23.19 -1.47 -1.10
N ASP A 108 -24.15 -1.97 -0.30
CA ASP A 108 -25.07 -1.14 0.45
C ASP A 108 -25.49 -1.89 1.72
N THR A 109 -25.08 -1.37 2.87
CA THR A 109 -25.37 -2.03 4.17
C THR A 109 -26.85 -2.04 4.56
N ALA A 110 -27.69 -1.26 3.90
CA ALA A 110 -29.15 -1.33 4.07
C ALA A 110 -29.76 -2.53 3.35
N ARG A 111 -29.09 -3.14 2.38
CA ARG A 111 -29.60 -4.31 1.65
C ARG A 111 -29.41 -5.59 2.45
N LYS A 112 -30.43 -6.46 2.43
CA LYS A 112 -30.29 -7.83 2.93
C LYS A 112 -29.27 -8.57 2.04
N GLY A 113 -28.26 -9.22 2.65
CA GLY A 113 -27.24 -9.95 1.89
C GLY A 113 -25.90 -9.20 1.73
N HIS A 114 -25.81 -7.91 2.05
CA HIS A 114 -24.55 -7.14 1.94
C HIS A 114 -23.33 -7.82 2.56
N LYS A 115 -23.52 -8.66 3.60
CA LYS A 115 -22.44 -9.42 4.23
C LYS A 115 -21.84 -10.46 3.28
N ILE A 116 -22.66 -11.08 2.44
CA ILE A 116 -22.21 -12.05 1.43
C ILE A 116 -21.41 -11.32 0.36
N ASP A 117 -21.90 -10.16 -0.12
CA ASP A 117 -21.22 -9.36 -1.12
C ASP A 117 -19.83 -8.88 -0.64
N VAL A 118 -19.77 -8.38 0.60
CA VAL A 118 -18.50 -7.94 1.22
C VAL A 118 -17.56 -9.12 1.46
N GLY A 119 -18.06 -10.25 1.98
CA GLY A 119 -17.27 -11.45 2.22
C GLY A 119 -16.69 -12.03 0.93
N LEU A 120 -17.50 -12.14 -0.12
CA LEU A 120 -17.06 -12.65 -1.41
C LEU A 120 -15.99 -11.75 -2.05
N ARG A 121 -16.15 -10.41 -1.98
CA ARG A 121 -15.14 -9.46 -2.49
C ARG A 121 -13.84 -9.53 -1.72
N GLY A 122 -13.89 -9.70 -0.38
CA GLY A 122 -12.71 -9.92 0.44
C GLY A 122 -11.93 -11.15 -0.02
N LEU A 123 -12.61 -12.29 -0.16
CA LEU A 123 -12.01 -13.53 -0.65
C LEU A 123 -11.42 -13.39 -2.06
N MET A 124 -12.13 -12.76 -2.98
CA MET A 124 -11.61 -12.52 -4.35
C MET A 124 -10.38 -11.61 -4.32
N GLY A 125 -10.32 -10.62 -3.43
CA GLY A 125 -9.14 -9.76 -3.26
C GLY A 125 -7.94 -10.53 -2.75
N GLU A 126 -8.10 -11.39 -1.76
CA GLU A 126 -7.05 -12.26 -1.21
C GLU A 126 -6.55 -13.24 -2.29
N MET A 127 -7.44 -13.94 -2.98
CA MET A 127 -7.07 -14.85 -4.09
C MET A 127 -6.29 -14.14 -5.20
N TYR A 128 -6.65 -12.90 -5.54
CA TYR A 128 -5.91 -12.12 -6.53
C TYR A 128 -4.48 -11.78 -6.07
N LEU A 129 -4.30 -11.44 -4.80
CA LEU A 129 -2.97 -11.17 -4.23
C LEU A 129 -2.10 -12.41 -4.20
N ASP A 130 -2.66 -13.57 -3.84
CA ASP A 130 -1.97 -14.86 -3.85
C ASP A 130 -1.55 -15.24 -5.28
N GLU A 131 -2.44 -15.10 -6.25
CA GLU A 131 -2.12 -15.36 -7.66
C GLU A 131 -1.04 -14.41 -8.20
N LEU A 132 -1.06 -13.13 -7.78
CA LEU A 132 -0.05 -12.15 -8.16
C LEU A 132 1.31 -12.49 -7.52
N ALA A 133 1.34 -12.91 -6.26
CA ALA A 133 2.55 -13.35 -5.57
C ALA A 133 3.15 -14.57 -6.29
N ASP A 134 2.34 -15.56 -6.62
CA ASP A 134 2.76 -16.76 -7.37
C ASP A 134 3.31 -16.45 -8.75
N LYS A 135 2.63 -15.56 -9.50
CA LYS A 135 3.11 -15.11 -10.82
C LYS A 135 4.44 -14.38 -10.71
N THR A 136 4.58 -13.51 -9.71
CA THR A 136 5.81 -12.77 -9.44
C THR A 136 6.94 -13.72 -9.07
N HIS A 137 6.70 -14.67 -8.15
CA HIS A 137 7.69 -15.65 -7.74
C HIS A 137 8.15 -16.52 -8.91
N ARG A 138 7.21 -17.05 -9.71
CA ARG A 138 7.55 -17.83 -10.93
C ARG A 138 8.36 -17.00 -11.91
N GLY A 139 8.01 -15.72 -12.13
CA GLY A 139 8.76 -14.83 -13.01
C GLY A 139 10.19 -14.57 -12.53
N LEU A 140 10.39 -14.35 -11.23
CA LEU A 140 11.71 -14.17 -10.62
C LEU A 140 12.54 -15.46 -10.68
N THR A 141 11.93 -16.61 -10.40
CA THR A 141 12.57 -17.93 -10.51
C THR A 141 13.01 -18.21 -11.94
N GLY A 142 12.14 -17.96 -12.94
CA GLY A 142 12.47 -18.13 -14.33
C GLY A 142 13.66 -17.26 -14.79
N ARG A 143 13.71 -16.01 -14.33
CA ARG A 143 14.85 -15.12 -14.59
C ARG A 143 16.14 -15.63 -13.94
N ALA A 144 16.07 -16.10 -12.70
CA ALA A 144 17.23 -16.65 -11.99
C ALA A 144 17.76 -17.90 -12.68
N LEU A 145 16.89 -18.83 -13.11
CA LEU A 145 17.25 -20.04 -13.87
C LEU A 145 17.86 -19.71 -15.23
N ALA A 146 17.45 -18.63 -15.87
CA ALA A 146 18.03 -18.12 -17.10
C ALA A 146 19.36 -17.36 -16.88
N GLY A 147 19.90 -17.33 -15.67
CA GLY A 147 21.12 -16.60 -15.32
C GLY A 147 20.95 -15.07 -15.30
N ALA A 148 19.72 -14.60 -15.38
CA ALA A 148 19.43 -13.16 -15.35
C ALA A 148 19.17 -12.66 -13.90
N SER A 149 19.35 -11.36 -13.70
CA SER A 149 19.07 -10.75 -12.40
C SER A 149 17.58 -10.79 -12.05
N ALA A 150 17.26 -11.39 -10.92
CA ALA A 150 15.90 -11.48 -10.38
C ALA A 150 15.62 -10.43 -9.28
N GLY A 151 16.52 -9.49 -9.02
CA GLY A 151 16.35 -8.47 -7.98
C GLY A 151 17.10 -7.16 -8.28
N GLY A 152 17.16 -6.25 -7.32
CA GLY A 152 17.89 -4.99 -7.42
C GLY A 152 19.40 -5.18 -7.70
N LEU A 153 20.10 -4.10 -8.05
CA LEU A 153 21.55 -4.12 -8.26
C LEU A 153 22.28 -4.17 -6.90
N PRO A 154 23.01 -5.25 -6.58
CA PRO A 154 23.81 -5.29 -5.36
C PRO A 154 25.09 -4.45 -5.51
N TYR A 155 25.60 -3.95 -4.41
CA TYR A 155 26.89 -3.26 -4.36
C TYR A 155 28.01 -4.21 -4.83
N GLY A 156 28.95 -3.73 -5.61
CA GLY A 156 30.00 -4.56 -6.24
C GLY A 156 29.67 -4.99 -7.68
N TYR A 157 28.49 -4.63 -8.18
CA TYR A 157 28.10 -4.93 -9.55
C TYR A 157 27.58 -3.71 -10.29
N ARG A 158 27.67 -3.72 -11.61
CA ARG A 158 27.08 -2.73 -12.54
C ARG A 158 26.21 -3.44 -13.59
N VAL A 159 25.26 -2.70 -14.11
CA VAL A 159 24.39 -3.21 -15.21
C VAL A 159 25.22 -3.33 -16.49
N ALA A 160 25.22 -4.51 -17.10
CA ALA A 160 25.90 -4.78 -18.37
C ALA A 160 24.91 -4.89 -19.56
N GLY A 161 23.61 -4.98 -19.27
CA GLY A 161 22.51 -5.12 -20.23
C GLY A 161 21.24 -5.50 -19.51
N THR A 162 20.15 -5.71 -20.25
CA THR A 162 18.87 -6.09 -19.67
C THR A 162 18.97 -7.41 -18.88
N GLY A 163 18.89 -7.33 -17.57
CA GLY A 163 18.99 -8.49 -16.69
C GLY A 163 20.40 -9.04 -16.48
N GLN A 164 21.42 -8.44 -17.08
CA GLN A 164 22.81 -8.85 -16.93
C GLN A 164 23.57 -7.93 -15.98
N ARG A 165 24.51 -8.50 -15.23
CA ARG A 165 25.39 -7.79 -14.28
C ARG A 165 26.83 -8.16 -14.55
N THR A 166 27.73 -7.18 -14.47
CA THR A 166 29.16 -7.39 -14.43
C THR A 166 29.72 -6.91 -13.11
N ILE A 167 30.87 -7.47 -12.70
CA ILE A 167 31.58 -7.01 -11.52
C ILE A 167 32.04 -5.57 -11.78
N ASP A 168 31.80 -4.69 -10.83
CA ASP A 168 32.42 -3.38 -10.74
C ASP A 168 33.74 -3.53 -10.00
N PRO A 169 34.92 -3.29 -10.64
CA PRO A 169 36.21 -3.57 -10.06
C PRO A 169 36.45 -2.80 -8.75
N ASP A 170 36.03 -1.52 -8.70
CA ASP A 170 36.30 -0.65 -7.56
C ASP A 170 35.43 -1.06 -6.37
N HIS A 171 34.14 -1.23 -6.59
CA HIS A 171 33.23 -1.69 -5.57
C HIS A 171 33.51 -3.14 -5.11
N ALA A 172 33.99 -4.00 -6.01
CA ALA A 172 34.32 -5.38 -5.66
C ALA A 172 35.50 -5.48 -4.70
N GLN A 173 36.45 -4.55 -4.75
CA GLN A 173 37.55 -4.49 -3.76
C GLN A 173 37.00 -4.18 -2.38
N VAL A 174 36.05 -3.26 -2.27
CA VAL A 174 35.40 -2.93 -0.99
C VAL A 174 34.62 -4.13 -0.45
N VAL A 175 33.87 -4.82 -1.33
CA VAL A 175 33.13 -6.03 -0.95
C VAL A 175 34.07 -7.11 -0.39
N ARG A 176 35.19 -7.39 -1.09
CA ARG A 176 36.20 -8.37 -0.63
C ARG A 176 36.78 -7.95 0.71
N ARG A 177 37.08 -6.68 0.92
CA ARG A 177 37.58 -6.16 2.20
C ARG A 177 36.56 -6.39 3.32
N ILE A 178 35.27 -6.11 3.09
CA ILE A 178 34.20 -6.36 4.05
C ILE A 178 34.17 -7.86 4.46
N TYR A 179 34.21 -8.77 3.48
CA TYR A 179 34.21 -10.20 3.75
C TYR A 179 35.48 -10.66 4.51
N ASN A 180 36.65 -10.14 4.15
CA ASN A 180 37.91 -10.45 4.85
C ASN A 180 37.89 -9.98 6.32
N MET A 181 37.39 -8.77 6.57
CA MET A 181 37.23 -8.26 7.93
C MET A 181 36.22 -9.09 8.73
N ALA A 182 35.10 -9.46 8.13
CA ALA A 182 34.10 -10.32 8.76
C ALA A 182 34.70 -11.70 9.10
N ALA A 183 35.45 -12.30 8.18
CA ALA A 183 36.15 -13.57 8.40
C ALA A 183 37.22 -13.46 9.50
N ALA A 184 37.84 -12.29 9.69
CA ALA A 184 38.76 -11.99 10.78
C ALA A 184 38.06 -11.72 12.14
N GLY A 185 36.73 -11.83 12.21
CA GLY A 185 35.95 -11.66 13.44
C GLY A 185 35.51 -10.23 13.76
N HIS A 186 35.69 -9.25 12.83
CA HIS A 186 35.19 -7.90 13.04
C HIS A 186 33.68 -7.86 12.99
N THR A 187 33.07 -7.09 13.88
CA THR A 187 31.62 -6.85 13.88
C THR A 187 31.22 -5.90 12.73
N PRO A 188 29.96 -5.94 12.24
CA PRO A 188 29.48 -5.01 11.23
C PRO A 188 29.73 -3.54 11.57
N ARG A 189 29.61 -3.16 12.85
CA ARG A 189 29.88 -1.81 13.32
C ARG A 189 31.35 -1.40 13.19
N GLN A 190 32.28 -2.32 13.49
CA GLN A 190 33.72 -2.09 13.31
C GLN A 190 34.10 -1.98 11.83
N ILE A 191 33.50 -2.80 10.97
CA ILE A 191 33.69 -2.75 9.51
C ILE A 191 33.21 -1.41 8.97
N ALA A 192 32.01 -0.99 9.33
CA ALA A 192 31.46 0.29 8.92
C ALA A 192 32.32 1.47 9.39
N ALA A 193 32.80 1.45 10.65
CA ALA A 193 33.70 2.48 11.18
C ALA A 193 35.01 2.57 10.39
N ALA A 194 35.61 1.41 10.05
CA ALA A 194 36.84 1.38 9.26
C ALA A 194 36.64 1.92 7.84
N LEU A 195 35.54 1.55 7.18
CA LEU A 195 35.23 2.07 5.84
C LEU A 195 34.98 3.57 5.85
N ASN A 196 34.27 4.09 6.87
CA ASN A 196 34.03 5.51 7.04
C ASN A 196 35.34 6.29 7.32
N ALA A 197 36.22 5.74 8.17
CA ALA A 197 37.52 6.36 8.48
C ALA A 197 38.42 6.50 7.24
N ASP A 198 38.33 5.53 6.32
CA ASP A 198 39.08 5.53 5.06
C ASP A 198 38.38 6.30 3.94
N GLY A 199 37.24 6.96 4.22
CA GLY A 199 36.48 7.76 3.25
C GLY A 199 35.82 6.94 2.13
N VAL A 200 35.62 5.64 2.32
CA VAL A 200 34.97 4.79 1.31
C VAL A 200 33.49 5.17 1.20
N PRO A 201 33.01 5.60 0.01
CA PRO A 201 31.60 6.00 -0.14
C PRO A 201 30.65 4.82 0.03
N SER A 202 29.57 5.03 0.77
CA SER A 202 28.54 4.01 0.95
C SER A 202 27.67 3.85 -0.32
N PRO A 203 26.98 2.72 -0.50
CA PRO A 203 26.10 2.49 -1.65
C PRO A 203 24.97 3.51 -1.79
N ARG A 204 24.60 4.20 -0.72
CA ARG A 204 23.51 5.19 -0.69
C ARG A 204 24.01 6.64 -0.52
N GLY A 205 25.32 6.88 -0.63
CA GLY A 205 25.91 8.21 -0.62
C GLY A 205 26.02 8.87 0.77
N SER A 206 25.66 8.15 1.85
CA SER A 206 25.86 8.58 3.24
C SER A 206 27.04 7.82 3.88
N SER A 207 27.01 7.58 5.18
CA SER A 207 27.95 6.70 5.87
C SER A 207 27.55 5.22 5.77
N TRP A 208 28.53 4.34 5.97
CA TRP A 208 28.32 2.91 6.11
C TRP A 208 27.61 2.58 7.42
#